data_27e70caecabe0b566bad0647bee6f4ca
#
_entry.id   27e70caecabe0b566bad0647bee6f4ca
#
_cell.length_a   1.000
_cell.length_b   1.000
_cell.length_c   1.000
_cell.angle_alpha   90.00
_cell.angle_beta   90.00
_cell.angle_gamma   90.00
#
_symmetry.space_group_name_H-M   'P 1'
#
loop_
_entity.id
_entity.type
_entity.pdbx_description
1 polymer ?
#
loop_
_entity_poly.entity_id
_entity_poly.type
_entity_poly.pdbx_seq_one_letter_code
_entity_poly.pdbx_strand_id
1 'polypeptide(L)'
;MSKLKFISIVFMMTVASNVWAGGILTNTNQNLAFNRNMARDGIIGIDGVYSNPAGVIFMDNGFHLSVNWQMAFQTRSIFTTNPDFALGMDNGGITTKKFKGEANVPVIPSLQAAYNTGRWSLQANIAITGGGGKCEFSDGIGSFESAVGAIAHQLQPLGSTGYDAEGFMSGKQYYIGFSLGAAYKLTDNLSIFGGARLLYGTASYKAKMSNIMVNTAAGAVPFGTFLDNANTRIAGGIAQYADGISQLEAGIAQYQAAGAPVPQELTTQLATAQAAKAQLEGTQKSLQTLETYREGVSMMSDQSGLGIAPIIGVDYKIGAFNFGAKYEFKTRMRMKNNSTVKEAHQIEAVNKYRDGSSVPEDQPALFTVGGQWSVTPSVRVMAGYHLFFDKSAHWYNHDEKKLDGNTWEYNGGAEWDVTDKLLVSAGFQKTNYGLSDEYMNDMSFVVSSYTYGLGLRYKISDKVKVNVAYFQANYDTYKQDVTPTATNATTHNDFTRTNKVFGVGVDIDF
;
A
#
# COMPACT_ATOMS: atom_id res chain seq x y z
N MET A 1 23.83 27.39 -20.74
CA MET A 1 23.38 26.30 -21.62
C MET A 1 22.80 25.19 -20.71
N SER A 2 21.54 25.34 -20.35
CA SER A 2 20.83 24.33 -19.56
C SER A 2 20.38 23.22 -20.51
N LYS A 3 20.94 22.02 -20.38
CA LYS A 3 20.40 20.82 -21.00
C LYS A 3 19.01 20.61 -20.43
N LEU A 4 17.96 20.78 -21.25
CA LEU A 4 16.63 20.23 -20.92
C LEU A 4 16.83 18.72 -20.71
N LYS A 5 17.00 18.33 -19.45
CA LYS A 5 17.01 16.91 -19.09
C LYS A 5 15.57 16.43 -19.14
N PHE A 6 15.32 15.51 -20.06
CA PHE A 6 14.08 14.78 -20.15
C PHE A 6 13.72 14.19 -18.79
N ILE A 7 12.58 14.58 -18.26
CA ILE A 7 11.97 13.93 -17.11
C ILE A 7 11.19 12.74 -17.66
N SER A 8 11.73 11.55 -17.45
CA SER A 8 10.88 10.37 -17.38
C SER A 8 10.05 10.53 -16.10
N ILE A 9 8.82 10.97 -16.25
CA ILE A 9 7.85 11.02 -15.14
C ILE A 9 7.58 9.56 -14.78
N VAL A 10 8.31 9.06 -13.78
CA VAL A 10 8.10 7.73 -13.23
C VAL A 10 6.90 7.83 -12.29
N PHE A 11 5.72 7.54 -12.81
CA PHE A 11 4.56 7.24 -11.99
C PHE A 11 4.80 5.89 -11.32
N MET A 12 5.26 5.88 -10.07
CA MET A 12 5.32 4.64 -9.28
C MET A 12 3.92 4.27 -8.79
N MET A 13 3.22 3.39 -9.51
CA MET A 13 1.95 2.83 -9.06
C MET A 13 2.17 1.47 -8.40
N THR A 14 2.47 1.44 -7.11
CA THR A 14 2.35 0.24 -6.29
C THR A 14 1.20 0.41 -5.32
N VAL A 15 0.05 -0.18 -5.62
CA VAL A 15 -1.12 -0.10 -4.75
C VAL A 15 -1.21 -1.37 -3.92
N ALA A 16 -0.88 -1.30 -2.64
CA ALA A 16 -1.25 -2.29 -1.65
C ALA A 16 -2.04 -1.60 -0.53
N SER A 17 -3.34 -1.86 -0.45
CA SER A 17 -4.17 -1.32 0.61
C SER A 17 -4.19 -2.26 1.80
N ASN A 18 -3.34 -2.03 2.80
CA ASN A 18 -3.37 -2.76 4.06
C ASN A 18 -4.18 -2.01 5.11
N VAL A 19 -5.17 -2.67 5.71
CA VAL A 19 -6.18 -2.02 6.57
C VAL A 19 -6.07 -2.42 8.05
N TRP A 20 -5.21 -3.40 8.44
CA TRP A 20 -5.34 -4.09 9.73
C TRP A 20 -4.06 -4.10 10.57
N ALA A 21 -4.20 -4.49 11.84
CA ALA A 21 -3.09 -4.92 12.67
C ALA A 21 -2.46 -6.18 12.07
N GLY A 22 -1.13 -6.26 12.06
CA GLY A 22 -0.38 -7.37 11.47
C GLY A 22 0.79 -6.89 10.63
N GLY A 23 1.36 -7.78 9.85
CA GLY A 23 2.43 -7.47 8.89
C GLY A 23 1.96 -6.64 7.70
N ILE A 24 2.87 -6.35 6.79
CA ILE A 24 2.60 -5.50 5.61
C ILE A 24 1.42 -6.04 4.76
N LEU A 25 1.32 -7.37 4.62
CA LEU A 25 0.26 -8.04 3.86
C LEU A 25 -0.59 -9.02 4.69
N THR A 26 -0.39 -9.08 6.01
CA THR A 26 -0.99 -10.10 6.88
C THR A 26 -1.83 -9.44 7.97
N ASN A 27 -3.05 -9.95 8.21
CA ASN A 27 -3.94 -9.52 9.28
C ASN A 27 -3.96 -10.58 10.39
N THR A 28 -3.76 -10.16 11.64
CA THR A 28 -3.78 -11.04 12.82
C THR A 28 -5.08 -10.98 13.61
N ASN A 29 -5.92 -9.96 13.39
CA ASN A 29 -7.21 -9.76 14.06
C ASN A 29 -8.33 -10.64 13.49
N GLN A 30 -8.14 -11.96 13.50
CA GLN A 30 -9.09 -12.90 12.92
C GLN A 30 -10.20 -13.35 13.89
N ASN A 31 -10.22 -12.85 15.13
CA ASN A 31 -11.24 -13.14 16.14
C ASN A 31 -11.46 -11.93 17.05
N LEU A 32 -12.65 -11.77 17.62
CA LEU A 32 -12.96 -10.68 18.55
C LEU A 32 -12.17 -10.75 19.86
N ALA A 33 -11.76 -11.94 20.27
CA ALA A 33 -10.88 -12.10 21.42
C ALA A 33 -9.55 -11.37 21.22
N PHE A 34 -9.00 -11.39 19.99
CA PHE A 34 -7.82 -10.59 19.63
C PHE A 34 -8.12 -9.10 19.73
N ASN A 35 -9.25 -8.62 19.22
CA ASN A 35 -9.56 -7.19 19.23
C ASN A 35 -9.71 -6.61 20.64
N ARG A 36 -10.09 -7.40 21.62
CA ARG A 36 -10.15 -6.96 23.01
C ARG A 36 -8.84 -7.17 23.79
N ASN A 37 -7.98 -8.10 23.33
CA ASN A 37 -6.66 -8.40 23.90
C ASN A 37 -5.78 -9.07 22.85
N MET A 38 -4.74 -8.37 22.35
CA MET A 38 -3.91 -8.82 21.24
C MET A 38 -2.94 -9.95 21.60
N ALA A 39 -2.61 -10.15 22.88
CA ALA A 39 -1.71 -11.21 23.33
C ALA A 39 -2.44 -12.56 23.44
N ARG A 40 -2.62 -13.23 22.28
CA ARG A 40 -3.41 -14.47 22.19
C ARG A 40 -2.58 -15.74 21.99
N ASP A 41 -1.27 -15.63 21.80
CA ASP A 41 -0.41 -16.75 21.38
C ASP A 41 -0.22 -17.84 22.43
N GLY A 42 -0.45 -17.52 23.71
CA GLY A 42 -0.39 -18.49 24.82
C GLY A 42 -1.76 -18.83 25.41
N ILE A 43 -2.87 -18.54 24.72
CA ILE A 43 -4.21 -18.74 25.27
C ILE A 43 -4.82 -20.06 24.79
N ILE A 44 -5.52 -20.73 25.70
CA ILE A 44 -6.35 -21.89 25.41
C ILE A 44 -7.80 -21.39 25.22
N GLY A 45 -8.29 -21.42 23.98
CA GLY A 45 -9.62 -20.96 23.60
C GLY A 45 -9.90 -21.23 22.14
N ILE A 46 -11.14 -21.02 21.68
CA ILE A 46 -11.55 -21.28 20.29
C ILE A 46 -10.84 -20.34 19.30
N ASP A 47 -10.49 -19.12 19.71
CA ASP A 47 -9.69 -18.20 18.93
C ASP A 47 -8.24 -18.71 18.70
N GLY A 48 -7.79 -19.66 19.53
CA GLY A 48 -6.54 -20.38 19.34
C GLY A 48 -6.46 -21.13 18.01
N VAL A 49 -7.56 -21.48 17.38
CA VAL A 49 -7.56 -22.09 16.03
C VAL A 49 -6.73 -21.25 15.03
N TYR A 50 -6.65 -19.93 15.24
CA TYR A 50 -5.71 -19.08 14.51
C TYR A 50 -4.44 -18.77 15.31
N SER A 51 -4.57 -18.26 16.55
CA SER A 51 -3.44 -17.71 17.31
C SER A 51 -2.53 -18.76 17.93
N ASN A 52 -3.10 -19.82 18.54
CA ASN A 52 -2.40 -20.92 19.24
C ASN A 52 -3.04 -22.27 18.92
N PRO A 53 -2.93 -22.79 17.69
CA PRO A 53 -3.69 -23.98 17.28
C PRO A 53 -3.28 -25.25 18.03
N ALA A 54 -2.05 -25.34 18.55
CA ALA A 54 -1.66 -26.45 19.39
C ALA A 54 -2.37 -26.42 20.76
N GLY A 55 -2.68 -25.22 21.30
CA GLY A 55 -3.35 -25.06 22.60
C GLY A 55 -4.84 -25.42 22.61
N VAL A 56 -5.50 -25.38 21.46
CA VAL A 56 -6.95 -25.66 21.33
C VAL A 56 -7.34 -27.05 21.88
N ILE A 57 -6.44 -28.01 21.75
CA ILE A 57 -6.70 -29.40 22.24
C ILE A 57 -6.86 -29.49 23.77
N PHE A 58 -6.44 -28.46 24.50
CA PHE A 58 -6.61 -28.38 25.95
C PHE A 58 -7.97 -27.78 26.39
N MET A 59 -8.82 -27.39 25.43
CA MET A 59 -10.25 -27.13 25.69
C MET A 59 -10.99 -28.44 25.98
N ASP A 60 -12.23 -28.33 26.44
CA ASP A 60 -13.09 -29.49 26.69
C ASP A 60 -13.29 -30.33 25.41
N ASN A 61 -13.64 -31.62 25.60
CA ASN A 61 -14.02 -32.45 24.47
C ASN A 61 -15.36 -32.00 23.90
N GLY A 62 -15.51 -32.12 22.58
CA GLY A 62 -16.73 -31.74 21.87
C GLY A 62 -16.46 -30.81 20.70
N PHE A 63 -17.52 -30.28 20.14
CA PHE A 63 -17.44 -29.35 19.04
C PHE A 63 -17.55 -27.91 19.56
N HIS A 64 -16.61 -27.05 19.09
CA HIS A 64 -16.52 -25.65 19.44
C HIS A 64 -16.58 -24.81 18.15
N LEU A 65 -17.35 -23.72 18.20
CA LEU A 65 -17.55 -22.82 17.07
C LEU A 65 -17.45 -21.36 17.52
N SER A 66 -16.76 -20.53 16.76
CA SER A 66 -16.76 -19.08 16.93
C SER A 66 -17.10 -18.41 15.61
N VAL A 67 -18.10 -17.52 15.64
CA VAL A 67 -18.51 -16.70 14.50
C VAL A 67 -18.35 -15.25 14.90
N ASN A 68 -17.62 -14.48 14.07
CA ASN A 68 -17.29 -13.10 14.36
C ASN A 68 -17.66 -12.18 13.22
N TRP A 69 -18.08 -11.00 13.57
CA TRP A 69 -18.33 -9.89 12.67
C TRP A 69 -17.60 -8.65 13.19
N GLN A 70 -16.79 -8.04 12.32
CA GLN A 70 -16.06 -6.83 12.62
C GLN A 70 -16.42 -5.74 11.60
N MET A 71 -16.34 -4.49 12.03
CA MET A 71 -16.45 -3.29 11.21
C MET A 71 -15.19 -2.46 11.41
N ALA A 72 -14.61 -1.99 10.32
CA ALA A 72 -13.41 -1.17 10.39
C ALA A 72 -13.59 0.16 9.67
N PHE A 73 -13.04 1.20 10.29
CA PHE A 73 -13.03 2.57 9.81
C PHE A 73 -11.60 3.07 9.77
N GLN A 74 -11.09 3.34 8.58
CA GLN A 74 -9.72 3.77 8.38
C GLN A 74 -9.67 5.08 7.61
N THR A 75 -8.77 5.97 8.04
CA THR A 75 -8.36 7.15 7.28
C THR A 75 -6.86 7.07 7.01
N ARG A 76 -6.47 7.39 5.79
CA ARG A 76 -5.09 7.58 5.36
C ARG A 76 -4.91 9.04 4.98
N SER A 77 -3.90 9.69 5.51
CA SER A 77 -3.60 11.09 5.19
C SER A 77 -2.14 11.20 4.75
N ILE A 78 -1.95 11.90 3.66
CA ILE A 78 -0.63 12.23 3.11
C ILE A 78 -0.58 13.75 3.03
N PHE A 79 0.38 14.36 3.71
CA PHE A 79 0.68 15.78 3.54
C PHE A 79 1.89 15.86 2.63
N THR A 80 1.67 16.31 1.41
CA THR A 80 2.74 16.46 0.40
C THR A 80 3.07 17.93 0.23
N THR A 81 4.36 18.26 0.38
CA THR A 81 4.89 19.60 0.07
C THR A 81 5.74 19.50 -1.18
N ASN A 82 5.34 20.22 -2.22
CA ASN A 82 6.06 20.31 -3.48
C ASN A 82 5.97 21.76 -4.00
N PRO A 83 7.10 22.39 -4.41
CA PRO A 83 7.08 23.77 -4.92
C PRO A 83 6.15 23.97 -6.11
N ASP A 84 6.02 22.98 -6.99
CA ASP A 84 5.21 23.07 -8.21
C ASP A 84 3.68 23.10 -7.92
N PHE A 85 3.25 22.75 -6.68
CA PHE A 85 1.86 22.92 -6.30
C PHE A 85 1.41 24.38 -6.30
N ALA A 86 2.33 25.32 -6.11
CA ALA A 86 2.03 26.75 -6.22
C ALA A 86 1.54 27.17 -7.61
N LEU A 87 1.80 26.36 -8.65
CA LEU A 87 1.34 26.58 -10.03
C LEU A 87 -0.10 26.07 -10.25
N GLY A 88 -0.67 25.28 -9.32
CA GLY A 88 -2.05 24.82 -9.42
C GLY A 88 -3.05 25.98 -9.26
N MET A 89 -4.03 26.07 -10.15
CA MET A 89 -5.04 27.16 -10.17
C MET A 89 -5.76 27.28 -8.84
N ASP A 90 -6.24 26.15 -8.32
CA ASP A 90 -7.04 26.12 -7.09
C ASP A 90 -6.18 26.10 -5.82
N ASN A 91 -4.86 26.03 -5.95
CA ASN A 91 -3.96 25.93 -4.80
C ASN A 91 -3.64 27.29 -4.16
N GLY A 92 -3.98 28.41 -4.80
CA GLY A 92 -3.78 29.75 -4.22
C GLY A 92 -2.32 30.08 -3.85
N GLY A 93 -1.33 29.47 -4.54
CA GLY A 93 0.09 29.59 -4.24
C GLY A 93 0.58 28.70 -3.09
N ILE A 94 -0.24 27.81 -2.56
CA ILE A 94 0.13 26.88 -1.47
C ILE A 94 0.98 25.74 -2.05
N THR A 95 2.06 25.41 -1.35
CA THR A 95 2.98 24.32 -1.73
C THR A 95 2.74 23.03 -0.96
N THR A 96 1.92 23.04 0.09
CA THR A 96 1.60 21.87 0.92
C THR A 96 0.12 21.51 0.79
N LYS A 97 -0.19 20.30 0.37
CA LYS A 97 -1.56 19.78 0.25
C LYS A 97 -1.74 18.51 1.06
N LYS A 98 -2.98 18.33 1.52
CA LYS A 98 -3.42 17.11 2.20
C LYS A 98 -4.24 16.26 1.24
N PHE A 99 -3.79 15.04 0.99
CA PHE A 99 -4.53 14.00 0.28
C PHE A 99 -5.10 13.02 1.30
N LYS A 100 -6.41 12.80 1.25
CA LYS A 100 -7.12 11.98 2.23
C LYS A 100 -7.79 10.79 1.55
N GLY A 101 -7.41 9.59 1.98
CA GLY A 101 -8.07 8.35 1.61
C GLY A 101 -8.91 7.80 2.76
N GLU A 102 -10.10 7.31 2.45
CA GLU A 102 -10.99 6.69 3.42
C GLU A 102 -11.31 5.25 3.04
N ALA A 103 -11.37 4.37 4.04
CA ALA A 103 -11.81 3.00 3.87
C ALA A 103 -12.77 2.62 4.99
N ASN A 104 -14.01 2.36 4.61
CA ASN A 104 -15.06 1.90 5.51
C ASN A 104 -15.43 0.47 5.14
N VAL A 105 -15.23 -0.48 6.04
CA VAL A 105 -15.49 -1.89 5.82
C VAL A 105 -16.54 -2.37 6.84
N PRO A 106 -17.82 -2.39 6.44
CA PRO A 106 -18.91 -2.67 7.39
C PRO A 106 -18.99 -4.15 7.77
N VAL A 107 -18.38 -5.05 6.99
CA VAL A 107 -18.49 -6.49 7.21
C VAL A 107 -17.17 -7.18 7.01
N ILE A 108 -16.60 -7.72 8.09
CA ILE A 108 -15.40 -8.53 8.09
C ILE A 108 -15.73 -9.78 8.91
N PRO A 109 -16.14 -10.86 8.23
CA PRO A 109 -16.52 -12.08 8.89
C PRO A 109 -15.29 -12.94 9.20
N SER A 110 -15.39 -13.73 10.27
CA SER A 110 -14.51 -14.87 10.48
C SER A 110 -15.25 -16.01 11.19
N LEU A 111 -14.77 -17.23 10.95
CA LEU A 111 -15.31 -18.44 11.54
C LEU A 111 -14.15 -19.33 11.97
N GLN A 112 -14.21 -19.78 13.22
CA GLN A 112 -13.29 -20.78 13.77
C GLN A 112 -14.08 -21.95 14.31
N ALA A 113 -13.64 -23.16 14.00
CA ALA A 113 -14.24 -24.40 14.47
C ALA A 113 -13.17 -25.37 14.95
N ALA A 114 -13.48 -26.10 16.03
CA ALA A 114 -12.63 -27.18 16.55
C ALA A 114 -13.47 -28.35 17.02
N TYR A 115 -12.98 -29.57 16.80
CA TYR A 115 -13.56 -30.79 17.35
C TYR A 115 -12.51 -31.54 18.12
N ASN A 116 -12.68 -31.60 19.46
CA ASN A 116 -11.74 -32.20 20.40
C ASN A 116 -12.19 -33.58 20.84
N THR A 117 -11.29 -34.56 20.74
CA THR A 117 -11.55 -35.97 21.11
C THR A 117 -10.47 -36.52 22.07
N GLY A 118 -10.15 -35.79 23.12
CA GLY A 118 -9.13 -36.18 24.09
C GLY A 118 -7.69 -36.05 23.59
N ARG A 119 -7.24 -36.86 22.64
CA ARG A 119 -5.88 -36.80 22.08
C ARG A 119 -5.77 -36.04 20.75
N TRP A 120 -6.87 -35.77 20.08
CA TRP A 120 -6.93 -35.11 18.80
C TRP A 120 -7.83 -33.88 18.82
N SER A 121 -7.43 -32.83 18.17
CA SER A 121 -8.26 -31.67 17.86
C SER A 121 -8.20 -31.41 16.35
N LEU A 122 -9.34 -31.55 15.68
CA LEU A 122 -9.48 -31.15 14.28
C LEU A 122 -9.96 -29.72 14.23
N GLN A 123 -9.32 -28.88 13.41
CA GLN A 123 -9.52 -27.43 13.43
C GLN A 123 -9.70 -26.86 12.03
N ALA A 124 -10.60 -25.87 11.92
CA ALA A 124 -10.83 -25.10 10.70
C ALA A 124 -10.97 -23.62 11.01
N ASN A 125 -10.42 -22.78 10.14
CA ASN A 125 -10.55 -21.31 10.19
C ASN A 125 -10.85 -20.74 8.82
N ILE A 126 -11.80 -19.82 8.74
CA ILE A 126 -12.07 -19.00 7.55
C ILE A 126 -12.05 -17.56 8.01
N ALA A 127 -11.16 -16.75 7.40
CA ALA A 127 -11.03 -15.34 7.75
C ALA A 127 -10.38 -14.52 6.62
N ILE A 128 -10.49 -13.20 6.73
CA ILE A 128 -9.70 -12.27 5.91
C ILE A 128 -8.32 -12.14 6.56
N THR A 129 -7.36 -12.87 6.00
CA THR A 129 -6.00 -13.00 6.54
C THR A 129 -5.03 -11.94 6.06
N GLY A 130 -5.49 -11.01 5.23
CA GLY A 130 -4.69 -9.91 4.72
C GLY A 130 -5.48 -8.97 3.84
N GLY A 131 -4.89 -7.82 3.55
CA GLY A 131 -5.53 -6.76 2.80
C GLY A 131 -6.58 -6.01 3.61
N GLY A 132 -7.40 -5.25 2.93
CA GLY A 132 -8.45 -4.43 3.56
C GLY A 132 -9.42 -3.87 2.54
N GLY A 133 -10.46 -3.22 3.02
CA GLY A 133 -11.53 -2.65 2.21
C GLY A 133 -11.05 -1.70 1.10
N LYS A 134 -12.01 -1.19 0.34
CA LYS A 134 -11.74 -0.15 -0.65
C LYS A 134 -11.27 1.13 0.08
N CYS A 135 -10.05 1.57 -0.23
CA CYS A 135 -9.57 2.90 0.13
C CYS A 135 -9.66 3.79 -1.11
N GLU A 136 -10.22 4.97 -0.96
CA GLU A 136 -10.47 5.91 -2.05
C GLU A 136 -9.91 7.28 -1.71
N PHE A 137 -9.11 7.82 -2.62
CA PHE A 137 -8.60 9.19 -2.65
C PHE A 137 -9.32 9.91 -3.79
N SER A 138 -10.37 10.66 -3.48
CA SER A 138 -11.21 11.36 -4.46
C SER A 138 -10.47 12.46 -5.20
N ASP A 139 -9.49 13.07 -4.55
CA ASP A 139 -8.70 14.19 -5.07
C ASP A 139 -7.31 13.74 -5.58
N GLY A 140 -7.15 12.42 -5.83
CA GLY A 140 -5.86 11.85 -6.21
C GLY A 140 -4.87 11.78 -5.06
N ILE A 141 -3.59 11.76 -5.39
CA ILE A 141 -2.45 11.68 -4.46
C ILE A 141 -1.34 12.66 -4.86
N GLY A 142 -0.41 12.92 -3.94
CA GLY A 142 0.64 13.91 -4.12
C GLY A 142 1.54 13.65 -5.32
N SER A 143 1.90 12.40 -5.59
CA SER A 143 2.73 12.04 -6.75
C SER A 143 2.05 12.35 -8.09
N PHE A 144 0.71 12.20 -8.19
CA PHE A 144 -0.04 12.52 -9.40
C PHE A 144 -0.01 14.02 -9.66
N GLU A 145 -0.32 14.81 -8.66
CA GLU A 145 -0.32 16.27 -8.80
C GLU A 145 1.09 16.83 -9.03
N SER A 146 2.10 16.30 -8.34
CA SER A 146 3.50 16.67 -8.56
C SER A 146 3.94 16.44 -9.99
N ALA A 147 3.47 15.36 -10.63
CA ALA A 147 3.80 15.08 -12.03
C ALA A 147 3.19 16.13 -12.99
N VAL A 148 1.94 16.52 -12.75
CA VAL A 148 1.30 17.57 -13.57
C VAL A 148 1.96 18.93 -13.33
N GLY A 149 2.25 19.28 -12.07
CA GLY A 149 2.95 20.50 -11.70
C GLY A 149 4.33 20.60 -12.37
N ALA A 150 5.10 19.51 -12.37
CA ALA A 150 6.39 19.44 -13.03
C ALA A 150 6.30 19.66 -14.56
N ILE A 151 5.27 19.10 -15.20
CA ILE A 151 4.99 19.38 -16.63
C ILE A 151 4.68 20.86 -16.84
N ALA A 152 3.77 21.43 -16.03
CA ALA A 152 3.41 22.83 -16.12
C ALA A 152 4.62 23.76 -15.96
N HIS A 153 5.50 23.43 -15.01
CA HIS A 153 6.78 24.14 -14.79
C HIS A 153 7.67 24.10 -16.04
N GLN A 154 7.83 22.92 -16.64
CA GLN A 154 8.63 22.77 -17.86
C GLN A 154 8.07 23.53 -19.05
N LEU A 155 6.76 23.70 -19.10
CA LEU A 155 6.06 24.42 -20.17
C LEU A 155 6.04 25.94 -19.95
N GLN A 156 6.57 26.48 -18.85
CA GLN A 156 6.65 27.93 -18.61
C GLN A 156 7.35 28.70 -19.74
N PRO A 157 8.49 28.25 -20.33
CA PRO A 157 9.11 28.92 -21.47
C PRO A 157 8.23 28.98 -22.73
N LEU A 158 7.19 28.12 -22.78
CA LEU A 158 6.21 28.07 -23.87
C LEU A 158 4.92 28.83 -23.56
N GLY A 159 4.85 29.49 -22.38
CA GLY A 159 3.75 30.35 -21.97
C GLY A 159 2.77 29.69 -20.95
N SER A 160 3.14 28.59 -20.36
CA SER A 160 2.40 28.05 -19.19
C SER A 160 2.60 28.97 -17.99
N THR A 161 1.53 29.31 -17.29
CA THR A 161 1.54 30.04 -16.01
C THR A 161 1.03 29.19 -14.85
N GLY A 162 0.51 27.99 -15.14
CA GLY A 162 0.00 27.06 -14.14
C GLY A 162 -0.78 25.90 -14.75
N TYR A 163 -1.42 25.11 -13.90
CA TYR A 163 -2.18 23.95 -14.29
C TYR A 163 -3.46 23.80 -13.48
N ASP A 164 -4.36 22.97 -14.00
CA ASP A 164 -5.44 22.31 -13.27
C ASP A 164 -5.54 20.86 -13.73
N ALA A 165 -5.95 19.95 -12.84
CA ALA A 165 -6.13 18.53 -13.18
C ALA A 165 -6.98 17.81 -12.14
N GLU A 166 -7.73 16.82 -12.59
CA GLU A 166 -8.49 15.94 -11.72
C GLU A 166 -7.75 14.62 -11.50
N GLY A 167 -7.36 14.36 -10.27
CA GLY A 167 -6.77 13.12 -9.82
C GLY A 167 -7.79 12.22 -9.13
N PHE A 168 -7.66 10.92 -9.33
CA PHE A 168 -8.45 9.92 -8.61
C PHE A 168 -7.61 8.66 -8.40
N MET A 169 -7.70 8.09 -7.19
CA MET A 169 -7.11 6.79 -6.92
C MET A 169 -7.98 5.96 -5.98
N SER A 170 -8.16 4.69 -6.27
CA SER A 170 -8.72 3.73 -5.32
C SER A 170 -8.04 2.38 -5.42
N GLY A 171 -7.91 1.72 -4.26
CA GLY A 171 -7.40 0.37 -4.15
C GLY A 171 -8.27 -0.46 -3.21
N LYS A 172 -8.46 -1.72 -3.56
CA LYS A 172 -9.16 -2.73 -2.77
C LYS A 172 -8.38 -4.03 -2.89
N GLN A 173 -8.11 -4.67 -1.75
CA GLN A 173 -7.40 -5.95 -1.74
C GLN A 173 -7.91 -6.81 -0.59
N TYR A 174 -8.14 -8.10 -0.85
CA TYR A 174 -8.50 -9.07 0.18
C TYR A 174 -7.73 -10.36 -0.04
N TYR A 175 -7.26 -10.92 1.06
CA TYR A 175 -6.74 -12.29 1.13
C TYR A 175 -7.64 -13.09 2.03
N ILE A 176 -8.40 -14.02 1.45
CA ILE A 176 -9.32 -14.90 2.17
C ILE A 176 -8.59 -16.21 2.42
N GLY A 177 -8.37 -16.52 3.69
CA GLY A 177 -7.70 -17.73 4.13
C GLY A 177 -8.69 -18.78 4.59
N PHE A 178 -8.51 -20.00 4.11
CA PHE A 178 -9.16 -21.20 4.63
C PHE A 178 -8.08 -22.13 5.18
N SER A 179 -8.08 -22.34 6.50
CA SER A 179 -7.10 -23.17 7.19
C SER A 179 -7.74 -24.45 7.70
N LEU A 180 -7.04 -25.56 7.54
CA LEU A 180 -7.37 -26.85 8.13
C LEU A 180 -6.14 -27.44 8.80
N GLY A 181 -6.33 -28.09 9.93
CA GLY A 181 -5.24 -28.75 10.63
C GLY A 181 -5.70 -29.61 11.80
N ALA A 182 -4.74 -30.26 12.43
CA ALA A 182 -4.98 -31.08 13.58
C ALA A 182 -3.91 -30.85 14.65
N ALA A 183 -4.33 -30.77 15.91
CA ALA A 183 -3.42 -30.85 17.05
C ALA A 183 -3.45 -32.27 17.64
N TYR A 184 -2.30 -32.66 18.19
CA TYR A 184 -2.13 -33.94 18.89
C TYR A 184 -1.48 -33.71 20.24
N LYS A 185 -2.11 -34.27 21.28
CA LYS A 185 -1.62 -34.23 22.66
C LYS A 185 -0.55 -35.31 22.86
N LEU A 186 0.72 -34.88 22.92
CA LEU A 186 1.87 -35.74 23.16
C LEU A 186 1.89 -36.23 24.62
N THR A 187 1.64 -35.30 25.56
CA THR A 187 1.48 -35.54 26.98
C THR A 187 0.30 -34.71 27.51
N ASP A 188 -0.05 -34.82 28.78
CA ASP A 188 -1.10 -33.98 29.37
C ASP A 188 -0.78 -32.48 29.35
N ASN A 189 0.46 -32.14 29.14
CA ASN A 189 0.96 -30.76 29.18
C ASN A 189 1.54 -30.27 27.86
N LEU A 190 1.80 -31.16 26.90
CA LEU A 190 2.46 -30.83 25.65
C LEU A 190 1.64 -31.28 24.45
N SER A 191 1.41 -30.40 23.52
CA SER A 191 0.76 -30.67 22.26
C SER A 191 1.52 -30.07 21.07
N ILE A 192 1.28 -30.65 19.90
CA ILE A 192 1.77 -30.16 18.60
C ILE A 192 0.61 -29.96 17.66
N PHE A 193 0.80 -29.09 16.67
CA PHE A 193 -0.17 -28.82 15.61
C PHE A 193 0.51 -28.92 14.25
N GLY A 194 -0.19 -29.48 13.27
CA GLY A 194 0.14 -29.46 11.86
C GLY A 194 -1.08 -29.15 11.02
N GLY A 195 -0.93 -28.24 10.06
CA GLY A 195 -2.02 -27.83 9.19
C GLY A 195 -1.55 -27.07 7.98
N ALA A 196 -2.49 -26.56 7.19
CA ALA A 196 -2.21 -25.71 6.04
C ALA A 196 -3.32 -24.69 5.85
N ARG A 197 -2.96 -23.56 5.24
CA ARG A 197 -3.88 -22.52 4.78
C ARG A 197 -3.89 -22.48 3.27
N LEU A 198 -5.06 -22.58 2.66
CA LEU A 198 -5.34 -22.16 1.30
C LEU A 198 -5.67 -20.68 1.32
N LEU A 199 -5.02 -19.89 0.48
CA LEU A 199 -5.20 -18.45 0.39
C LEU A 199 -5.72 -18.07 -1.00
N TYR A 200 -6.84 -17.37 -1.03
CA TYR A 200 -7.36 -16.72 -2.24
C TYR A 200 -7.17 -15.21 -2.13
N GLY A 201 -6.35 -14.66 -3.03
CA GLY A 201 -6.14 -13.23 -3.16
C GLY A 201 -7.01 -12.63 -4.26
N THR A 202 -7.62 -11.48 -3.98
CA THR A 202 -8.31 -10.65 -4.97
C THR A 202 -8.01 -9.19 -4.71
N ALA A 203 -7.77 -8.43 -5.78
CA ALA A 203 -7.51 -6.99 -5.70
C ALA A 203 -8.16 -6.26 -6.88
N SER A 204 -8.49 -4.98 -6.68
CA SER A 204 -8.98 -4.08 -7.71
C SER A 204 -8.38 -2.70 -7.51
N TYR A 205 -7.75 -2.17 -8.54
CA TYR A 205 -7.08 -0.88 -8.51
C TYR A 205 -7.59 0.01 -9.61
N LYS A 206 -7.77 1.30 -9.30
CA LYS A 206 -8.14 2.34 -10.27
C LYS A 206 -7.30 3.58 -9.99
N ALA A 207 -6.70 4.11 -11.05
CA ALA A 207 -6.00 5.37 -11.00
C ALA A 207 -6.34 6.18 -12.25
N LYS A 208 -6.51 7.49 -12.11
CA LYS A 208 -6.89 8.38 -13.20
C LYS A 208 -6.30 9.76 -12.96
N MET A 209 -5.74 10.33 -14.02
CA MET A 209 -5.47 11.76 -14.16
C MET A 209 -6.20 12.23 -15.42
N SER A 210 -7.08 13.20 -15.30
CA SER A 210 -7.92 13.70 -16.39
C SER A 210 -8.16 15.18 -16.26
N ASN A 211 -8.81 15.76 -17.29
CA ASN A 211 -9.14 17.18 -17.35
C ASN A 211 -7.93 18.06 -17.10
N ILE A 212 -6.76 17.65 -17.66
CA ILE A 212 -5.53 18.40 -17.51
C ILE A 212 -5.63 19.69 -18.33
N MET A 213 -5.57 20.82 -17.64
CA MET A 213 -5.60 22.15 -18.20
C MET A 213 -4.24 22.84 -17.97
N VAL A 214 -3.82 23.64 -18.93
CA VAL A 214 -2.66 24.52 -18.81
C VAL A 214 -3.14 25.96 -18.77
N ASN A 215 -2.74 26.69 -17.74
CA ASN A 215 -2.98 28.11 -17.64
C ASN A 215 -2.01 28.86 -18.53
N THR A 216 -2.51 29.89 -19.19
CA THR A 216 -1.72 30.84 -19.99
C THR A 216 -2.16 32.27 -19.67
N ALA A 217 -1.43 33.26 -20.15
CA ALA A 217 -1.84 34.66 -20.03
C ALA A 217 -3.22 34.96 -20.68
N ALA A 218 -3.66 34.12 -21.61
CA ALA A 218 -4.97 34.22 -22.27
C ALA A 218 -6.08 33.39 -21.58
N GLY A 219 -5.78 32.69 -20.50
CA GLY A 219 -6.69 31.82 -19.78
C GLY A 219 -6.28 30.35 -19.80
N ALA A 220 -7.10 29.50 -19.20
CA ALA A 220 -6.89 28.06 -19.16
C ALA A 220 -7.31 27.40 -20.47
N VAL A 221 -6.48 26.50 -20.96
CA VAL A 221 -6.76 25.72 -22.19
C VAL A 221 -6.52 24.23 -21.91
N PRO A 222 -7.25 23.30 -22.56
CA PRO A 222 -6.95 21.87 -22.48
C PRO A 222 -5.49 21.58 -22.84
N PHE A 223 -4.89 20.64 -22.17
CA PHE A 223 -3.47 20.27 -22.37
C PHE A 223 -3.14 19.96 -23.84
N GLY A 224 -3.99 19.18 -24.52
CA GLY A 224 -3.84 18.88 -25.94
C GLY A 224 -3.86 20.14 -26.83
N THR A 225 -4.76 21.09 -26.54
CA THR A 225 -4.81 22.38 -27.27
C THR A 225 -3.55 23.22 -27.05
N PHE A 226 -3.02 23.20 -25.81
CA PHE A 226 -1.73 23.87 -25.53
C PHE A 226 -0.59 23.26 -26.33
N LEU A 227 -0.51 21.92 -26.40
CA LEU A 227 0.51 21.21 -27.17
C LEU A 227 0.41 21.54 -28.66
N ASP A 228 -0.79 21.56 -29.25
CA ASP A 228 -1.01 21.93 -30.65
C ASP A 228 -0.52 23.35 -30.96
N ASN A 229 -0.89 24.31 -30.11
CA ASN A 229 -0.48 25.71 -30.24
C ASN A 229 1.04 25.87 -30.09
N ALA A 230 1.65 25.15 -29.14
CA ALA A 230 3.11 25.17 -28.95
C ALA A 230 3.85 24.56 -30.15
N ASN A 231 3.39 23.38 -30.61
CA ASN A 231 3.99 22.73 -31.79
C ASN A 231 3.91 23.60 -33.04
N THR A 232 2.76 24.26 -33.28
CA THR A 232 2.58 25.14 -34.40
C THR A 232 3.58 26.33 -34.38
N ARG A 233 3.72 26.95 -33.21
CA ARG A 233 4.69 28.06 -33.04
C ARG A 233 6.15 27.61 -33.25
N ILE A 234 6.50 26.44 -32.67
CA ILE A 234 7.86 25.89 -32.80
C ILE A 234 8.14 25.48 -34.23
N ALA A 235 7.21 24.84 -34.94
CA ALA A 235 7.38 24.49 -36.35
C ALA A 235 7.58 25.73 -37.22
N GLY A 236 6.83 26.80 -37.00
CA GLY A 236 7.02 28.08 -37.65
C GLY A 236 8.43 28.68 -37.41
N GLY A 237 8.90 28.63 -36.16
CA GLY A 237 10.26 29.07 -35.82
C GLY A 237 11.34 28.22 -36.46
N ILE A 238 11.18 26.89 -36.51
CA ILE A 238 12.14 26.00 -37.21
C ILE A 238 12.20 26.34 -38.71
N ALA A 239 11.07 26.58 -39.38
CA ALA A 239 11.00 26.96 -40.77
C ALA A 239 11.72 28.30 -41.01
N GLN A 240 11.45 29.31 -40.18
CA GLN A 240 12.09 30.62 -40.27
C GLN A 240 13.62 30.54 -40.12
N TYR A 241 14.12 29.76 -39.15
CA TYR A 241 15.56 29.55 -39.00
C TYR A 241 16.15 28.74 -40.18
N ALA A 242 15.43 27.77 -40.72
CA ALA A 242 15.88 27.02 -41.89
C ALA A 242 16.05 27.91 -43.10
N ASP A 243 15.09 28.81 -43.34
CA ASP A 243 15.19 29.79 -44.43
C ASP A 243 16.35 30.77 -44.21
N GLY A 244 16.53 31.28 -42.99
CA GLY A 244 17.65 32.15 -42.64
C GLY A 244 19.02 31.48 -42.78
N ILE A 245 19.14 30.21 -42.38
CA ILE A 245 20.35 29.40 -42.55
C ILE A 245 20.69 29.26 -44.05
N SER A 246 19.68 28.92 -44.86
CA SER A 246 19.85 28.78 -46.31
C SER A 246 20.36 30.09 -46.98
N GLN A 247 19.84 31.27 -46.58
CA GLN A 247 20.29 32.57 -47.05
C GLN A 247 21.73 32.88 -46.63
N LEU A 248 22.09 32.57 -45.35
CA LEU A 248 23.45 32.77 -44.86
C LEU A 248 24.45 31.85 -45.55
N GLU A 249 24.10 30.59 -45.80
CA GLU A 249 24.91 29.62 -46.52
C GLU A 249 25.12 30.06 -47.98
N ALA A 250 24.07 30.55 -48.66
CA ALA A 250 24.17 31.12 -50.01
C ALA A 250 25.08 32.34 -50.05
N GLY A 251 24.97 33.26 -49.07
CA GLY A 251 25.84 34.41 -48.92
C GLY A 251 27.31 34.01 -48.71
N ILE A 252 27.59 33.03 -47.83
CA ILE A 252 28.95 32.51 -47.62
C ILE A 252 29.52 31.92 -48.94
N ALA A 253 28.72 31.13 -49.65
CA ALA A 253 29.08 30.49 -50.88
C ALA A 253 29.50 31.54 -51.99
N GLN A 254 28.85 32.72 -52.03
CA GLN A 254 29.23 33.82 -52.94
C GLN A 254 30.63 34.35 -52.62
N TYR A 255 31.00 34.60 -51.37
CA TYR A 255 32.33 34.98 -50.96
C TYR A 255 33.36 33.91 -51.32
N GLN A 256 33.07 32.65 -51.11
CA GLN A 256 33.97 31.56 -51.49
C GLN A 256 34.17 31.44 -53.00
N ALA A 257 33.10 31.59 -53.80
CA ALA A 257 33.17 31.55 -55.25
C ALA A 257 33.96 32.73 -55.84
N ALA A 258 33.94 33.88 -55.16
CA ALA A 258 34.73 35.09 -55.55
C ALA A 258 36.19 35.02 -55.07
N GLY A 259 36.60 33.97 -54.35
CA GLY A 259 37.95 33.88 -53.77
C GLY A 259 38.20 34.92 -52.65
N ALA A 260 37.15 35.53 -52.14
CA ALA A 260 37.21 36.54 -51.08
C ALA A 260 37.09 35.93 -49.67
N PRO A 261 37.73 36.54 -48.67
CA PRO A 261 37.58 36.06 -47.28
C PRO A 261 36.13 36.19 -46.80
N VAL A 262 35.56 35.11 -46.23
CA VAL A 262 34.22 35.14 -45.69
C VAL A 262 34.22 36.00 -44.41
N PRO A 263 33.31 37.01 -44.31
CA PRO A 263 33.19 37.79 -43.08
C PRO A 263 32.87 36.91 -41.85
N GLN A 264 33.61 37.11 -40.78
CA GLN A 264 33.42 36.32 -39.52
C GLN A 264 32.00 36.49 -38.95
N GLU A 265 31.40 37.65 -39.20
CA GLU A 265 30.02 37.92 -38.77
C GLU A 265 29.00 36.95 -39.40
N LEU A 266 29.12 36.62 -40.70
CA LEU A 266 28.24 35.65 -41.37
C LEU A 266 28.40 34.25 -40.83
N THR A 267 29.62 33.82 -40.55
CA THR A 267 29.87 32.51 -39.95
C THR A 267 29.33 32.41 -38.51
N THR A 268 29.44 33.51 -37.75
CA THR A 268 28.88 33.59 -36.39
C THR A 268 27.34 33.58 -36.40
N GLN A 269 26.71 34.33 -37.33
CA GLN A 269 25.27 34.35 -37.52
C GLN A 269 24.74 32.96 -37.93
N LEU A 270 25.42 32.28 -38.85
CA LEU A 270 25.09 30.92 -39.27
C LEU A 270 25.12 29.93 -38.09
N ALA A 271 26.21 29.95 -37.32
CA ALA A 271 26.35 29.08 -36.16
C ALA A 271 25.26 29.35 -35.11
N THR A 272 24.93 30.64 -34.91
CA THR A 272 23.84 31.03 -33.96
C THR A 272 22.47 30.55 -34.45
N ALA A 273 22.16 30.73 -35.75
CA ALA A 273 20.91 30.29 -36.34
C ALA A 273 20.76 28.75 -36.30
N GLN A 274 21.84 28.02 -36.62
CA GLN A 274 21.87 26.55 -36.53
C GLN A 274 21.64 26.06 -35.09
N ALA A 275 22.29 26.71 -34.11
CA ALA A 275 22.10 26.38 -32.69
C ALA A 275 20.65 26.64 -32.23
N ALA A 276 20.05 27.76 -32.64
CA ALA A 276 18.67 28.10 -32.30
C ALA A 276 17.67 27.11 -32.94
N LYS A 277 17.88 26.74 -34.21
CA LYS A 277 17.08 25.72 -34.89
C LYS A 277 17.16 24.39 -34.15
N ALA A 278 18.36 23.91 -33.82
CA ALA A 278 18.55 22.66 -33.09
C ALA A 278 17.90 22.68 -31.71
N GLN A 279 17.87 23.83 -31.02
CA GLN A 279 17.16 23.98 -29.75
C GLN A 279 15.65 23.85 -29.93
N LEU A 280 15.06 24.45 -30.95
CA LEU A 280 13.62 24.34 -31.26
C LEU A 280 13.25 22.91 -31.65
N GLU A 281 14.06 22.22 -32.46
CA GLU A 281 13.86 20.80 -32.79
C GLU A 281 13.92 19.91 -31.57
N GLY A 282 14.84 20.17 -30.64
CA GLY A 282 14.91 19.50 -29.35
C GLY A 282 13.65 19.72 -28.50
N THR A 283 13.14 20.96 -28.48
CA THR A 283 11.89 21.28 -27.76
C THR A 283 10.69 20.59 -28.41
N GLN A 284 10.60 20.57 -29.74
CA GLN A 284 9.54 19.88 -30.48
C GLN A 284 9.52 18.39 -30.17
N LYS A 285 10.69 17.73 -30.14
CA LYS A 285 10.82 16.33 -29.76
C LYS A 285 10.37 16.11 -28.33
N SER A 286 10.61 17.05 -27.43
CA SER A 286 10.13 17.00 -26.04
C SER A 286 8.60 17.05 -25.94
N LEU A 287 7.97 17.94 -26.72
CA LEU A 287 6.51 18.02 -26.76
C LEU A 287 5.87 16.75 -27.33
N GLN A 288 6.50 16.12 -28.34
CA GLN A 288 6.00 14.86 -28.90
C GLN A 288 5.89 13.74 -27.86
N THR A 289 6.76 13.70 -26.85
CA THR A 289 6.62 12.71 -25.76
C THR A 289 5.45 13.03 -24.84
N LEU A 290 5.06 14.29 -24.70
CA LEU A 290 3.91 14.70 -23.89
C LEU A 290 2.58 14.44 -24.60
N GLU A 291 2.56 14.24 -25.93
CA GLU A 291 1.36 13.90 -26.70
C GLU A 291 0.68 12.61 -26.20
N THR A 292 1.47 11.66 -25.66
CA THR A 292 0.92 10.45 -25.06
C THR A 292 -0.06 10.75 -23.91
N TYR A 293 0.11 11.87 -23.24
CA TYR A 293 -0.68 12.26 -22.07
C TYR A 293 -1.77 13.30 -22.40
N ARG A 294 -1.99 13.59 -23.69
CA ARG A 294 -2.93 14.60 -24.19
C ARG A 294 -4.31 14.51 -23.55
N GLU A 295 -4.84 13.31 -23.45
CA GLU A 295 -6.18 13.02 -22.89
C GLU A 295 -6.14 12.57 -21.41
N GLY A 296 -4.97 12.77 -20.77
CA GLY A 296 -4.70 12.23 -19.45
C GLY A 296 -4.34 10.74 -19.47
N VAL A 297 -4.34 10.12 -18.31
CA VAL A 297 -4.00 8.70 -18.14
C VAL A 297 -5.01 8.00 -17.25
N SER A 298 -5.30 6.75 -17.52
CA SER A 298 -6.14 5.93 -16.65
C SER A 298 -5.68 4.47 -16.63
N MET A 299 -5.84 3.86 -15.48
CA MET A 299 -5.57 2.45 -15.25
C MET A 299 -6.71 1.84 -14.42
N MET A 300 -7.14 0.66 -14.82
CA MET A 300 -7.98 -0.21 -14.02
C MET A 300 -7.39 -1.62 -14.10
N SER A 301 -7.20 -2.27 -12.96
CA SER A 301 -6.70 -3.63 -12.88
C SER A 301 -7.45 -4.41 -11.83
N ASP A 302 -8.01 -5.54 -12.22
CA ASP A 302 -8.52 -6.57 -11.33
C ASP A 302 -7.51 -7.71 -11.29
N GLN A 303 -7.24 -8.20 -10.08
CA GLN A 303 -6.25 -9.24 -9.87
C GLN A 303 -6.84 -10.38 -9.05
N SER A 304 -6.38 -11.60 -9.33
CA SER A 304 -6.68 -12.77 -8.50
C SER A 304 -5.52 -13.74 -8.47
N GLY A 305 -5.41 -14.48 -7.36
CA GLY A 305 -4.36 -15.47 -7.17
C GLY A 305 -4.72 -16.49 -6.09
N LEU A 306 -4.02 -17.62 -6.13
CA LEU A 306 -4.13 -18.70 -5.15
C LEU A 306 -2.76 -19.03 -4.60
N GLY A 307 -2.70 -19.38 -3.32
CA GLY A 307 -1.50 -19.84 -2.64
C GLY A 307 -1.82 -20.82 -1.52
N ILE A 308 -0.82 -21.54 -1.06
CA ILE A 308 -0.93 -22.44 0.08
C ILE A 308 0.28 -22.27 0.99
N ALA A 309 0.04 -22.31 2.30
CA ALA A 309 1.09 -22.28 3.32
C ALA A 309 0.89 -23.39 4.35
N PRO A 310 1.89 -24.21 4.66
CA PRO A 310 1.89 -25.06 5.84
C PRO A 310 1.89 -24.21 7.12
N ILE A 311 1.38 -24.80 8.20
CA ILE A 311 1.35 -24.21 9.55
C ILE A 311 1.76 -25.29 10.54
N ILE A 312 2.69 -24.98 11.43
CA ILE A 312 3.07 -25.84 12.54
C ILE A 312 2.97 -25.07 13.84
N GLY A 313 2.71 -25.77 14.94
CA GLY A 313 2.62 -25.16 16.26
C GLY A 313 2.97 -26.12 17.38
N VAL A 314 3.28 -25.56 18.54
CA VAL A 314 3.50 -26.27 19.79
C VAL A 314 2.88 -25.48 20.93
N ASP A 315 2.33 -26.17 21.91
CA ASP A 315 1.81 -25.59 23.14
C ASP A 315 2.26 -26.40 24.35
N TYR A 316 2.66 -25.69 25.40
CA TYR A 316 3.13 -26.29 26.65
C TYR A 316 2.49 -25.62 27.87
N LYS A 317 1.75 -26.41 28.63
CA LYS A 317 1.06 -25.98 29.83
C LYS A 317 1.79 -26.46 31.06
N ILE A 318 2.11 -25.59 32.00
CA ILE A 318 2.81 -25.91 33.24
C ILE A 318 2.27 -25.09 34.41
N GLY A 319 1.56 -25.75 35.31
CA GLY A 319 0.95 -25.10 36.49
C GLY A 319 0.01 -23.95 36.07
N ALA A 320 0.31 -22.74 36.51
CA ALA A 320 -0.44 -21.51 36.18
C ALA A 320 -0.06 -20.89 34.85
N PHE A 321 0.89 -21.46 34.10
CA PHE A 321 1.41 -20.92 32.85
C PHE A 321 0.99 -21.78 31.68
N ASN A 322 0.76 -21.10 30.52
CA ASN A 322 0.64 -21.74 29.23
C ASN A 322 1.50 -20.98 28.22
N PHE A 323 2.24 -21.67 27.37
CA PHE A 323 3.11 -21.13 26.35
C PHE A 323 2.77 -21.74 25.01
N GLY A 324 2.57 -20.89 24.00
CA GLY A 324 2.33 -21.32 22.63
C GLY A 324 3.34 -20.73 21.68
N ALA A 325 3.69 -21.47 20.64
CA ALA A 325 4.46 -20.98 19.50
C ALA A 325 3.90 -21.56 18.21
N LYS A 326 3.89 -20.73 17.16
CA LYS A 326 3.38 -21.09 15.85
C LYS A 326 4.31 -20.55 14.76
N TYR A 327 4.49 -21.31 13.70
CA TYR A 327 5.15 -20.87 12.49
C TYR A 327 4.25 -21.12 11.27
N GLU A 328 3.89 -20.06 10.60
CA GLU A 328 3.21 -20.09 9.31
C GLU A 328 4.25 -19.90 8.22
N PHE A 329 4.36 -20.84 7.31
CA PHE A 329 5.30 -20.74 6.21
C PHE A 329 4.84 -19.67 5.21
N LYS A 330 5.79 -19.15 4.44
CA LYS A 330 5.52 -18.19 3.37
C LYS A 330 4.50 -18.77 2.38
N THR A 331 3.43 -18.01 2.11
CA THR A 331 2.49 -18.35 1.03
C THR A 331 3.04 -17.79 -0.28
N ARG A 332 3.52 -18.67 -1.13
CA ARG A 332 3.89 -18.27 -2.50
C ARG A 332 2.62 -18.01 -3.30
N MET A 333 2.50 -16.80 -3.85
CA MET A 333 1.32 -16.40 -4.59
C MET A 333 1.70 -15.55 -5.80
N ARG A 334 0.97 -15.75 -6.89
CA ARG A 334 1.05 -14.89 -8.07
C ARG A 334 -0.33 -14.35 -8.39
N MET A 335 -0.44 -13.04 -8.47
CA MET A 335 -1.66 -12.34 -8.83
C MET A 335 -1.71 -12.15 -10.35
N LYS A 336 -2.73 -12.71 -11.00
CA LYS A 336 -2.95 -12.54 -12.43
C LYS A 336 -3.75 -11.26 -12.67
N ASN A 337 -3.27 -10.43 -13.58
CA ASN A 337 -3.89 -9.18 -13.99
C ASN A 337 -4.96 -9.39 -15.06
N ASN A 338 -6.10 -8.73 -14.88
CA ASN A 338 -7.09 -8.44 -15.91
C ASN A 338 -7.26 -6.91 -15.92
N SER A 339 -6.64 -6.26 -16.88
CA SER A 339 -6.38 -4.83 -16.80
C SER A 339 -6.76 -4.09 -18.07
N THR A 340 -7.24 -2.85 -17.88
CA THR A 340 -7.35 -1.86 -18.93
C THR A 340 -6.44 -0.70 -18.58
N VAL A 341 -5.44 -0.44 -19.43
CA VAL A 341 -4.46 0.62 -19.24
C VAL A 341 -4.58 1.55 -20.45
N LYS A 342 -5.11 2.76 -20.23
CA LYS A 342 -5.27 3.77 -21.25
C LYS A 342 -4.19 4.83 -21.10
N GLU A 343 -3.36 5.03 -22.15
CA GLU A 343 -2.27 6.01 -22.25
C GLU A 343 -1.17 5.84 -21.15
N ALA A 344 -1.41 4.98 -20.18
CA ALA A 344 -0.47 4.73 -19.09
C ALA A 344 0.56 3.62 -19.40
N HIS A 345 0.46 2.93 -20.56
CA HIS A 345 1.33 1.81 -20.92
C HIS A 345 2.82 2.17 -21.08
N GLN A 346 3.15 3.43 -21.23
CA GLN A 346 4.53 3.93 -21.30
C GLN A 346 5.11 4.28 -19.91
N ILE A 347 4.27 4.25 -18.87
CA ILE A 347 4.68 4.53 -17.50
C ILE A 347 5.21 3.23 -16.88
N GLU A 348 6.50 3.18 -16.53
CA GLU A 348 7.15 1.96 -16.01
C GLU A 348 6.42 1.37 -14.80
N ALA A 349 5.93 2.21 -13.91
CA ALA A 349 5.20 1.80 -12.72
C ALA A 349 3.91 1.02 -13.01
N VAL A 350 3.30 1.23 -14.17
CA VAL A 350 2.10 0.53 -14.62
C VAL A 350 2.42 -0.89 -15.13
N ASN A 351 3.68 -1.21 -15.36
CA ASN A 351 4.09 -2.55 -15.84
C ASN A 351 3.68 -3.68 -14.88
N LYS A 352 3.56 -3.40 -13.57
CA LYS A 352 2.98 -4.33 -12.59
C LYS A 352 1.58 -4.79 -12.98
N TYR A 353 0.82 -3.93 -13.65
CA TYR A 353 -0.60 -4.12 -14.00
C TYR A 353 -0.84 -4.44 -15.48
N ARG A 354 0.19 -4.85 -16.22
CA ARG A 354 0.05 -5.23 -17.64
C ARG A 354 -0.95 -6.37 -17.77
N ASP A 355 -1.92 -6.20 -18.67
CA ASP A 355 -3.00 -7.18 -18.88
C ASP A 355 -2.47 -8.58 -19.18
N GLY A 356 -3.11 -9.59 -18.59
CA GLY A 356 -2.73 -11.00 -18.70
C GLY A 356 -1.45 -11.41 -17.97
N SER A 357 -0.65 -10.47 -17.46
CA SER A 357 0.58 -10.78 -16.70
C SER A 357 0.25 -11.34 -15.31
N SER A 358 1.20 -12.10 -14.75
CA SER A 358 1.12 -12.61 -13.37
C SER A 358 2.30 -12.10 -12.58
N VAL A 359 2.02 -11.39 -11.49
CA VAL A 359 3.02 -10.75 -10.65
C VAL A 359 3.16 -11.47 -9.31
N PRO A 360 4.37 -11.60 -8.74
CA PRO A 360 4.56 -12.17 -7.42
C PRO A 360 4.00 -11.23 -6.35
N GLU A 361 3.29 -11.82 -5.38
CA GLU A 361 2.67 -11.13 -4.26
C GLU A 361 2.59 -12.08 -3.06
N ASP A 362 3.75 -12.61 -2.61
CA ASP A 362 3.82 -13.57 -1.52
C ASP A 362 3.33 -12.96 -0.21
N GLN A 363 2.57 -13.74 0.59
CA GLN A 363 2.43 -13.40 2.01
C GLN A 363 3.68 -13.89 2.76
N PRO A 364 4.29 -13.02 3.60
CA PRO A 364 5.48 -13.39 4.37
C PRO A 364 5.21 -14.57 5.31
N ALA A 365 6.25 -15.31 5.66
CA ALA A 365 6.19 -16.24 6.77
C ALA A 365 5.97 -15.46 8.08
N LEU A 366 5.30 -16.10 9.05
CA LEU A 366 4.98 -15.51 10.35
C LEU A 366 5.38 -16.48 11.47
N PHE A 367 6.23 -16.01 12.37
CA PHE A 367 6.51 -16.66 13.64
C PHE A 367 5.79 -15.92 14.76
N THR A 368 5.05 -16.66 15.60
CA THR A 368 4.44 -16.10 16.80
C THR A 368 4.81 -16.95 18.02
N VAL A 369 5.00 -16.29 19.14
CA VAL A 369 5.23 -16.93 20.43
C VAL A 369 4.64 -16.10 21.54
N GLY A 370 4.04 -16.73 22.52
CA GLY A 370 3.52 -16.00 23.67
C GLY A 370 3.21 -16.92 24.85
N GLY A 371 2.83 -16.27 25.95
CA GLY A 371 2.51 -16.94 27.19
C GLY A 371 1.32 -16.28 27.90
N GLN A 372 0.63 -17.10 28.67
CA GLN A 372 -0.39 -16.70 29.62
C GLN A 372 0.05 -17.12 31.03
N TRP A 373 -0.14 -16.24 31.98
CA TRP A 373 -0.06 -16.53 33.42
C TRP A 373 -1.39 -16.30 34.09
N SER A 374 -1.97 -17.36 34.69
CA SER A 374 -3.13 -17.27 35.54
C SER A 374 -2.70 -16.83 36.94
N VAL A 375 -2.67 -15.49 37.15
CA VAL A 375 -2.23 -14.88 38.44
C VAL A 375 -3.12 -15.29 39.57
N THR A 376 -4.43 -15.36 39.29
CA THR A 376 -5.47 -15.95 40.16
C THR A 376 -6.41 -16.80 39.31
N PRO A 377 -7.35 -17.54 39.87
CA PRO A 377 -8.37 -18.25 39.10
C PRO A 377 -9.20 -17.33 38.19
N SER A 378 -9.35 -16.03 38.56
CA SER A 378 -10.15 -15.05 37.82
C SER A 378 -9.33 -14.04 37.00
N VAL A 379 -8.00 -13.92 37.20
CA VAL A 379 -7.15 -12.92 36.53
C VAL A 379 -6.04 -13.61 35.77
N ARG A 380 -5.93 -13.27 34.49
CA ARG A 380 -4.87 -13.73 33.58
C ARG A 380 -4.16 -12.54 32.97
N VAL A 381 -2.84 -12.64 32.86
CA VAL A 381 -2.00 -11.71 32.11
C VAL A 381 -1.28 -12.46 31.00
N MET A 382 -1.08 -11.79 29.88
CA MET A 382 -0.53 -12.39 28.68
C MET A 382 0.49 -11.46 28.03
N ALA A 383 1.46 -12.08 27.37
CA ALA A 383 2.42 -11.40 26.51
C ALA A 383 2.70 -12.26 25.25
N GLY A 384 3.00 -11.61 24.16
CA GLY A 384 3.30 -12.27 22.90
C GLY A 384 4.26 -11.46 22.02
N TYR A 385 4.83 -12.14 21.07
CA TYR A 385 5.73 -11.59 20.06
C TYR A 385 5.43 -12.19 18.69
N HIS A 386 5.36 -11.34 17.68
CA HIS A 386 5.20 -11.73 16.28
C HIS A 386 6.37 -11.22 15.47
N LEU A 387 6.86 -12.04 14.55
CA LEU A 387 7.89 -11.69 13.57
C LEU A 387 7.40 -12.09 12.17
N PHE A 388 7.20 -11.12 11.32
CA PHE A 388 6.86 -11.30 9.91
C PHE A 388 8.14 -11.23 9.08
N PHE A 389 8.40 -12.23 8.26
CA PHE A 389 9.63 -12.31 7.46
C PHE A 389 9.44 -11.60 6.10
N ASP A 390 9.09 -10.30 6.14
CA ASP A 390 8.76 -9.49 4.94
C ASP A 390 9.90 -9.48 3.93
N LYS A 391 11.14 -9.32 4.38
CA LYS A 391 12.34 -9.33 3.50
C LYS A 391 12.60 -10.66 2.80
N SER A 392 11.92 -11.73 3.20
CA SER A 392 12.00 -13.06 2.58
C SER A 392 10.81 -13.36 1.67
N ALA A 393 9.81 -12.50 1.61
CA ALA A 393 8.74 -12.58 0.63
C ALA A 393 9.30 -12.37 -0.79
N HIS A 394 8.48 -12.58 -1.81
CA HIS A 394 8.82 -12.23 -3.18
C HIS A 394 7.70 -11.36 -3.73
N TRP A 395 7.97 -10.07 -3.87
CA TRP A 395 7.05 -9.08 -4.40
C TRP A 395 7.49 -8.59 -5.78
N TYR A 396 6.59 -7.92 -6.48
CA TYR A 396 6.92 -7.34 -7.78
C TYR A 396 8.13 -6.41 -7.66
N ASN A 397 9.04 -6.50 -8.64
CA ASN A 397 10.27 -5.70 -8.71
C ASN A 397 11.17 -5.77 -7.44
N HIS A 398 11.03 -6.88 -6.67
CA HIS A 398 11.77 -7.08 -5.42
C HIS A 398 11.58 -5.97 -4.38
N ASP A 399 10.38 -5.39 -4.28
CA ASP A 399 10.07 -4.33 -3.32
C ASP A 399 10.34 -4.75 -1.87
N GLU A 400 10.31 -6.05 -1.56
CA GLU A 400 10.69 -6.58 -0.23
C GLU A 400 12.15 -6.30 0.13
N LYS A 401 13.03 -6.11 -0.86
CA LYS A 401 14.46 -5.81 -0.63
C LYS A 401 14.70 -4.37 -0.25
N LYS A 402 13.79 -3.49 -0.59
CA LYS A 402 13.83 -2.07 -0.25
C LYS A 402 13.55 -1.81 1.23
N LEU A 403 12.96 -2.77 1.95
CA LEU A 403 12.74 -2.65 3.39
C LEU A 403 14.06 -2.66 4.16
N ASP A 404 14.18 -1.85 5.20
CA ASP A 404 15.31 -1.87 6.14
C ASP A 404 15.29 -3.12 7.02
N GLY A 405 14.10 -3.58 7.42
CA GLY A 405 13.92 -4.71 8.32
C GLY A 405 12.63 -5.49 8.08
N ASN A 406 12.48 -6.54 8.87
CA ASN A 406 11.23 -7.29 8.99
C ASN A 406 10.27 -6.56 9.94
N THR A 407 8.96 -6.78 9.76
CA THR A 407 7.95 -6.32 10.71
C THR A 407 7.97 -7.18 11.97
N TRP A 408 7.84 -6.52 13.11
CA TRP A 408 7.67 -7.21 14.39
C TRP A 408 6.61 -6.53 15.26
N GLU A 409 6.00 -7.32 16.16
CA GLU A 409 4.98 -6.87 17.10
C GLU A 409 5.28 -7.40 18.50
N TYR A 410 5.08 -6.54 19.50
CA TYR A 410 4.99 -6.94 20.90
C TYR A 410 3.56 -6.75 21.39
N ASN A 411 3.02 -7.78 22.03
CA ASN A 411 1.65 -7.80 22.54
C ASN A 411 1.65 -7.99 24.04
N GLY A 412 0.76 -7.29 24.72
CA GLY A 412 0.50 -7.46 26.14
C GLY A 412 -0.97 -7.29 26.46
N GLY A 413 -1.47 -7.98 27.47
CA GLY A 413 -2.85 -7.83 27.84
C GLY A 413 -3.24 -8.56 29.12
N ALA A 414 -4.46 -8.29 29.56
CA ALA A 414 -5.05 -8.92 30.74
C ALA A 414 -6.52 -9.25 30.50
N GLU A 415 -6.97 -10.30 31.17
CA GLU A 415 -8.36 -10.70 31.27
C GLU A 415 -8.75 -10.90 32.74
N TRP A 416 -9.95 -10.46 33.10
CA TRP A 416 -10.53 -10.60 34.43
C TRP A 416 -11.95 -11.12 34.34
N ASP A 417 -12.20 -12.29 34.91
CA ASP A 417 -13.52 -12.80 35.16
C ASP A 417 -14.10 -12.04 36.35
N VAL A 418 -14.84 -10.96 36.09
CA VAL A 418 -15.46 -10.08 37.08
C VAL A 418 -16.55 -10.85 37.85
N THR A 419 -17.26 -11.75 37.15
CA THR A 419 -18.22 -12.70 37.66
C THR A 419 -18.09 -14.00 36.86
N ASP A 420 -18.81 -15.06 37.28
CA ASP A 420 -18.87 -16.33 36.53
C ASP A 420 -19.43 -16.18 35.10
N LYS A 421 -20.11 -15.05 34.83
CA LYS A 421 -20.69 -14.76 33.49
C LYS A 421 -20.00 -13.65 32.73
N LEU A 422 -19.30 -12.74 33.39
CA LEU A 422 -18.74 -11.56 32.78
C LEU A 422 -17.20 -11.57 32.86
N LEU A 423 -16.55 -11.60 31.71
CA LEU A 423 -15.14 -11.35 31.55
C LEU A 423 -14.95 -9.98 30.89
N VAL A 424 -14.04 -9.19 31.43
CA VAL A 424 -13.52 -7.97 30.78
C VAL A 424 -12.06 -8.16 30.41
N SER A 425 -11.63 -7.50 29.36
CA SER A 425 -10.23 -7.57 28.91
C SER A 425 -9.75 -6.29 28.29
N ALA A 426 -8.44 -6.08 28.39
CA ALA A 426 -7.71 -5.02 27.75
C ALA A 426 -6.39 -5.56 27.19
N GLY A 427 -5.96 -5.00 26.08
CA GLY A 427 -4.69 -5.35 25.46
C GLY A 427 -4.03 -4.17 24.75
N PHE A 428 -2.76 -4.36 24.55
CA PHE A 428 -1.89 -3.40 23.86
C PHE A 428 -0.97 -4.13 22.89
N GLN A 429 -0.69 -3.49 21.74
CA GLN A 429 0.28 -3.98 20.75
C GLN A 429 1.11 -2.81 20.23
N LYS A 430 2.42 -3.00 20.12
CA LYS A 430 3.32 -2.16 19.34
C LYS A 430 3.72 -2.90 18.08
N THR A 431 3.44 -2.31 16.93
CA THR A 431 3.88 -2.82 15.62
C THR A 431 4.95 -1.90 15.06
N ASN A 432 6.07 -2.46 14.63
CA ASN A 432 7.13 -1.75 13.93
C ASN A 432 7.36 -2.41 12.58
N TYR A 433 7.16 -1.63 11.52
CA TYR A 433 7.50 -2.03 10.16
C TYR A 433 8.93 -1.58 9.86
N GLY A 434 9.72 -2.45 9.26
CA GLY A 434 11.08 -2.11 8.84
C GLY A 434 11.07 -1.29 7.55
N LEU A 435 10.56 -0.06 7.62
CA LEU A 435 10.35 0.82 6.46
C LEU A 435 11.64 1.57 6.08
N SER A 436 11.76 1.89 4.80
CA SER A 436 12.77 2.80 4.26
C SER A 436 12.13 3.81 3.30
N ASP A 437 12.83 4.88 2.98
CA ASP A 437 12.38 5.88 2.00
C ASP A 437 12.24 5.28 0.59
N GLU A 438 13.06 4.27 0.26
CA GLU A 438 12.99 3.58 -1.02
C GLU A 438 11.71 2.72 -1.16
N TYR A 439 11.23 2.16 -0.04
CA TYR A 439 10.00 1.35 -0.01
C TYR A 439 8.73 2.20 0.02
N MET A 440 8.75 3.31 0.77
CA MET A 440 7.57 4.14 1.01
C MET A 440 7.13 4.90 -0.25
N ASN A 441 5.82 4.93 -0.47
CA ASN A 441 5.19 5.71 -1.54
C ASN A 441 3.75 6.07 -1.15
N ASP A 442 3.17 7.07 -1.82
CA ASP A 442 1.85 7.59 -1.49
C ASP A 442 0.68 6.74 -1.99
N MET A 443 0.92 5.82 -2.90
CA MET A 443 -0.13 4.92 -3.41
C MET A 443 -0.40 3.77 -2.45
N SER A 444 0.62 3.32 -1.72
CA SER A 444 0.49 2.22 -0.77
C SER A 444 1.49 2.39 0.36
N PHE A 445 1.00 2.71 1.54
CA PHE A 445 1.88 2.85 2.69
C PHE A 445 1.32 2.17 3.94
N VAL A 446 2.23 1.71 4.76
CA VAL A 446 2.02 1.30 6.15
C VAL A 446 2.85 2.21 7.04
N VAL A 447 2.50 2.32 8.29
CA VAL A 447 3.23 3.15 9.26
C VAL A 447 3.21 2.43 10.60
N SER A 448 4.32 2.47 11.33
CA SER A 448 4.43 1.88 12.67
C SER A 448 3.36 2.43 13.61
N SER A 449 2.90 1.62 14.57
CA SER A 449 1.73 1.97 15.37
C SER A 449 1.77 1.39 16.78
N TYR A 450 0.98 1.99 17.66
CA TYR A 450 0.47 1.33 18.86
C TYR A 450 -1.02 1.17 18.79
N THR A 451 -1.44 -0.01 19.21
CA THR A 451 -2.83 -0.41 19.21
C THR A 451 -3.25 -0.73 20.63
N TYR A 452 -4.43 -0.31 21.01
CA TYR A 452 -5.09 -0.76 22.23
C TYR A 452 -6.45 -1.35 21.91
N GLY A 453 -6.81 -2.36 22.68
CA GLY A 453 -8.11 -3.03 22.59
C GLY A 453 -8.76 -3.16 23.94
N LEU A 454 -10.08 -3.09 23.93
CA LEU A 454 -10.93 -3.24 25.09
C LEU A 454 -12.15 -4.08 24.71
N GLY A 455 -12.68 -4.84 25.65
CA GLY A 455 -13.91 -5.55 25.38
C GLY A 455 -14.35 -6.46 26.52
N LEU A 456 -15.43 -7.14 26.24
CA LEU A 456 -16.05 -8.05 27.19
C LEU A 456 -16.51 -9.34 26.52
N ARG A 457 -16.60 -10.40 27.32
CA ARG A 457 -17.27 -11.65 26.97
C ARG A 457 -18.36 -11.92 28.01
N TYR A 458 -19.58 -12.12 27.56
CA TYR A 458 -20.71 -12.46 28.42
C TYR A 458 -21.20 -13.88 28.14
N LYS A 459 -21.25 -14.70 29.18
CA LYS A 459 -21.72 -16.07 29.13
C LYS A 459 -23.24 -16.07 29.28
N ILE A 460 -23.95 -16.24 28.16
CA ILE A 460 -25.42 -16.35 28.16
C ILE A 460 -25.87 -17.67 28.81
N SER A 461 -25.18 -18.75 28.45
CA SER A 461 -25.36 -20.09 29.01
C SER A 461 -23.99 -20.80 29.08
N ASP A 462 -23.96 -22.02 29.60
CA ASP A 462 -22.71 -22.80 29.62
C ASP A 462 -22.18 -23.08 28.21
N LYS A 463 -23.04 -23.06 27.20
CA LYS A 463 -22.72 -23.33 25.81
C LYS A 463 -22.55 -22.12 24.95
N VAL A 464 -23.05 -20.94 25.33
CA VAL A 464 -23.10 -19.77 24.48
C VAL A 464 -22.46 -18.56 25.17
N LYS A 465 -21.47 -17.97 24.51
CA LYS A 465 -20.75 -16.77 24.97
C LYS A 465 -20.80 -15.71 23.85
N VAL A 466 -21.05 -14.46 24.21
CA VAL A 466 -21.03 -13.32 23.32
C VAL A 466 -19.83 -12.45 23.63
N ASN A 467 -19.09 -12.07 22.60
CA ASN A 467 -17.95 -11.19 22.68
C ASN A 467 -18.29 -9.85 22.04
N VAL A 468 -17.88 -8.75 22.67
CA VAL A 468 -17.92 -7.40 22.13
C VAL A 468 -16.54 -6.80 22.30
N ALA A 469 -16.01 -6.18 21.25
CA ALA A 469 -14.68 -5.60 21.27
C ALA A 469 -14.61 -4.29 20.49
N TYR A 470 -13.77 -3.43 21.00
CA TYR A 470 -13.25 -2.24 20.32
C TYR A 470 -11.73 -2.30 20.29
N PHE A 471 -11.19 -1.88 19.16
CA PHE A 471 -9.73 -1.81 18.98
C PHE A 471 -9.41 -0.57 18.15
N GLN A 472 -8.35 0.13 18.54
CA GLN A 472 -7.89 1.31 17.83
C GLN A 472 -6.37 1.27 17.67
N ALA A 473 -5.91 1.44 16.43
CA ALA A 473 -4.50 1.66 16.12
C ALA A 473 -4.25 3.15 15.91
N ASN A 474 -3.26 3.67 16.64
CA ASN A 474 -2.71 5.00 16.47
C ASN A 474 -1.36 4.86 15.79
N TYR A 475 -1.22 5.53 14.67
CA TYR A 475 -0.05 5.39 13.81
C TYR A 475 0.92 6.54 14.02
N ASP A 476 2.20 6.24 13.95
CA ASP A 476 3.26 7.23 13.88
C ASP A 476 3.13 8.04 12.57
N THR A 477 3.81 9.16 12.47
CA THR A 477 3.98 9.87 11.20
C THR A 477 5.31 9.44 10.58
N TYR A 478 5.25 8.87 9.37
CA TYR A 478 6.46 8.59 8.59
C TYR A 478 6.75 9.78 7.69
N LYS A 479 7.98 10.28 7.75
CA LYS A 479 8.45 11.42 6.95
C LYS A 479 9.40 10.94 5.89
N GLN A 480 9.18 11.38 4.65
CA GLN A 480 9.99 11.00 3.49
C GLN A 480 10.32 12.22 2.65
N ASP A 481 11.57 12.30 2.22
CA ASP A 481 12.04 13.27 1.23
C ASP A 481 12.39 12.58 -0.07
N VAL A 482 11.76 12.99 -1.16
CA VAL A 482 12.02 12.47 -2.50
C VAL A 482 12.51 13.60 -3.39
N THR A 483 13.71 13.45 -3.94
CA THR A 483 14.25 14.40 -4.93
C THR A 483 14.39 13.70 -6.27
N PRO A 484 13.41 13.83 -7.18
CA PRO A 484 13.50 13.25 -8.50
C PRO A 484 14.66 13.86 -9.27
N THR A 485 15.51 13.01 -9.88
CA THR A 485 16.70 13.43 -10.64
C THR A 485 16.37 14.42 -11.78
N ALA A 486 15.12 14.41 -12.20
CA ALA A 486 14.65 15.17 -13.34
C ALA A 486 14.23 16.62 -13.01
N THR A 487 13.69 16.88 -11.81
CA THR A 487 13.18 18.20 -11.41
C THR A 487 14.10 18.96 -10.47
N ASN A 488 15.00 18.27 -9.76
CA ASN A 488 15.78 18.80 -8.63
C ASN A 488 14.90 19.46 -7.53
N ALA A 489 13.58 19.32 -7.61
CA ALA A 489 12.65 19.80 -6.62
C ALA A 489 12.39 18.68 -5.61
N THR A 490 12.74 18.91 -4.34
CA THR A 490 12.46 17.96 -3.27
C THR A 490 10.97 17.99 -2.92
N THR A 491 10.36 16.83 -2.89
CA THR A 491 9.00 16.62 -2.39
C THR A 491 9.08 16.04 -0.99
N HIS A 492 8.41 16.67 -0.02
CA HIS A 492 8.29 16.16 1.35
C HIS A 492 6.93 15.50 1.51
N ASN A 493 6.90 14.29 2.06
CA ASN A 493 5.68 13.55 2.37
C ASN A 493 5.62 13.20 3.84
N ASP A 494 4.51 13.53 4.50
CA ASP A 494 4.17 13.06 5.84
C ASP A 494 3.00 12.07 5.74
N PHE A 495 3.26 10.79 6.03
CA PHE A 495 2.27 9.71 5.97
C PHE A 495 1.73 9.41 7.35
N THR A 496 0.41 9.40 7.52
CA THR A 496 -0.23 8.99 8.76
C THR A 496 -1.54 8.25 8.50
N ARG A 497 -1.99 7.48 9.49
CA ARG A 497 -3.21 6.66 9.40
C ARG A 497 -3.96 6.68 10.72
N THR A 498 -5.24 6.34 10.65
CA THR A 498 -6.05 5.93 11.79
C THR A 498 -6.78 4.65 11.45
N ASN A 499 -7.01 3.78 12.43
CA ASN A 499 -7.83 2.59 12.24
C ASN A 499 -8.62 2.32 13.51
N LYS A 500 -9.94 2.19 13.39
CA LYS A 500 -10.86 1.86 14.47
C LYS A 500 -11.68 0.65 14.07
N VAL A 501 -11.77 -0.33 14.94
CA VAL A 501 -12.50 -1.57 14.69
C VAL A 501 -13.47 -1.83 15.82
N PHE A 502 -14.71 -2.12 15.47
CA PHE A 502 -15.75 -2.62 16.38
C PHE A 502 -16.15 -4.01 15.95
N GLY A 503 -16.55 -4.82 16.89
CA GLY A 503 -17.03 -6.13 16.53
C GLY A 503 -17.87 -6.82 17.60
N VAL A 504 -18.63 -7.82 17.11
CA VAL A 504 -19.44 -8.73 17.91
C VAL A 504 -19.16 -10.15 17.43
N GLY A 505 -19.03 -11.09 18.36
CA GLY A 505 -18.80 -12.50 18.08
C GLY A 505 -19.57 -13.38 19.03
N VAL A 506 -19.83 -14.61 18.58
CA VAL A 506 -20.51 -15.63 19.37
C VAL A 506 -19.66 -16.89 19.35
N ASP A 507 -19.36 -17.41 20.57
CA ASP A 507 -18.72 -18.70 20.75
C ASP A 507 -19.76 -19.70 21.25
N ILE A 508 -19.77 -20.90 20.69
CA ILE A 508 -20.72 -21.96 20.97
C ILE A 508 -19.94 -23.25 21.26
N ASP A 509 -20.23 -23.85 22.42
CA ASP A 509 -19.70 -25.14 22.83
C ASP A 509 -20.88 -26.19 22.81
N PHE A 510 -20.67 -27.33 22.15
CA PHE A 510 -21.71 -28.36 21.96
C PHE A 510 -21.48 -29.58 22.82
#